data_689d205f846e0c6c2f08cd6bcc02225a
#
_entry.id   689d205f846e0c6c2f08cd6bcc02225a
#
_cell.length_a   1.000
_cell.length_b   1.000
_cell.length_c   1.000
_cell.angle_alpha   90.00
_cell.angle_beta   90.00
_cell.angle_gamma   90.00
#
_symmetry.space_group_name_H-M   'P 1'
#
loop_
_entity.id
_entity.type
_entity.pdbx_description
1 polymer ?
#
loop_
_entity_poly.entity_id
_entity_poly.type
_entity_poly.pdbx_seq_one_letter_code
_entity_poly.pdbx_strand_id
1 'polypeptide(L)'
;MANAQEIIEKSKYDPETKLYKDKKYIRIAGNTLWMGCLIALDAVLNVRQGKGRPNIEKYKKAAAQRDGKLLQFVNSGYETMHLHMGYDGTKNKKTCEGGFDLANAIIDRCALLYPGNACACAS
;
A
#
# COMPACT_ATOMS: atom_id res chain seq x y z
N MET A 1 3.90 5.41 8.25
CA MET A 1 4.72 5.28 7.04
C MET A 1 6.05 6.03 7.09
N ALA A 2 6.44 6.48 8.27
CA ALA A 2 7.70 7.21 8.47
C ALA A 2 8.92 6.38 8.04
N ASN A 3 8.92 5.07 8.32
CA ASN A 3 10.05 4.21 7.93
C ASN A 3 10.24 4.14 6.41
N ALA A 4 9.15 4.06 5.65
CA ALA A 4 9.24 4.02 4.18
C ALA A 4 9.74 5.35 3.64
N GLN A 5 9.31 6.47 4.24
CA GLN A 5 9.77 7.80 3.85
C GLN A 5 11.27 7.96 4.09
N GLU A 6 11.75 7.52 5.24
CA GLU A 6 13.18 7.56 5.56
C GLU A 6 13.99 6.69 4.60
N ILE A 7 13.47 5.52 4.25
CA ILE A 7 14.14 4.60 3.33
C ILE A 7 14.26 5.23 1.95
N ILE A 8 13.17 5.81 1.42
CA ILE A 8 13.19 6.36 0.06
C ILE A 8 14.11 7.58 -0.05
N GLU A 9 14.25 8.36 1.02
CA GLU A 9 15.16 9.51 1.05
C GLU A 9 16.61 9.09 0.84
N LYS A 10 16.99 7.87 1.23
CA LYS A 10 18.33 7.33 1.00
C LYS A 10 18.65 7.13 -0.48
N SER A 11 17.63 7.07 -1.33
CA SER A 11 17.80 6.88 -2.77
C SER A 11 18.30 8.15 -3.48
N LYS A 12 18.28 9.29 -2.82
CA LYS A 12 18.72 10.59 -3.35
C LYS A 12 18.04 10.97 -4.66
N TYR A 13 17.18 11.95 -4.57
CA TYR A 13 16.46 12.47 -5.73
C TYR A 13 17.33 13.42 -6.53
N ASP A 14 17.33 13.26 -7.87
CA ASP A 14 18.04 14.16 -8.78
C ASP A 14 17.05 15.11 -9.45
N PRO A 15 17.10 16.42 -9.15
CA PRO A 15 16.17 17.39 -9.74
C PRO A 15 16.33 17.56 -11.26
N GLU A 16 17.54 17.32 -11.80
CA GLU A 16 17.78 17.47 -13.23
C GLU A 16 17.09 16.38 -14.04
N THR A 17 17.26 15.12 -13.64
CA THR A 17 16.62 13.99 -14.32
C THR A 17 15.21 13.74 -13.83
N LYS A 18 14.84 14.30 -12.67
CA LYS A 18 13.56 14.06 -11.98
C LYS A 18 13.37 12.58 -11.61
N LEU A 19 14.47 11.91 -11.33
CA LEU A 19 14.48 10.49 -10.96
C LEU A 19 15.25 10.29 -9.66
N TYR A 20 14.90 9.24 -8.92
CA TYR A 20 15.72 8.75 -7.82
C TYR A 20 16.94 8.02 -8.38
N LYS A 21 18.05 8.04 -7.64
CA LYS A 21 19.30 7.46 -8.12
C LYS A 21 19.44 5.98 -7.84
N ASP A 22 18.82 5.45 -6.77
CA ASP A 22 19.06 4.10 -6.30
C ASP A 22 17.78 3.27 -6.19
N LYS A 23 17.63 2.29 -7.07
CA LYS A 23 16.47 1.38 -7.10
C LYS A 23 16.31 0.57 -5.83
N LYS A 24 17.42 0.24 -5.17
CA LYS A 24 17.42 -0.60 -3.96
C LYS A 24 16.48 -0.03 -2.90
N TYR A 25 16.61 1.26 -2.63
CA TYR A 25 15.79 1.91 -1.60
C TYR A 25 14.34 2.08 -2.03
N ILE A 26 14.10 2.26 -3.32
CA ILE A 26 12.73 2.31 -3.85
C ILE A 26 12.03 0.96 -3.64
N ARG A 27 12.72 -0.14 -3.92
CA ARG A 27 12.19 -1.49 -3.71
C ARG A 27 11.87 -1.74 -2.24
N ILE A 28 12.78 -1.38 -1.36
CA ILE A 28 12.56 -1.55 0.09
C ILE A 28 11.38 -0.70 0.56
N ALA A 29 11.31 0.56 0.14
CA ALA A 29 10.21 1.45 0.51
C ALA A 29 8.86 0.91 0.02
N GLY A 30 8.78 0.47 -1.23
CA GLY A 30 7.55 -0.09 -1.80
C GLY A 30 7.07 -1.32 -1.05
N ASN A 31 7.97 -2.23 -0.74
CA ASN A 31 7.64 -3.43 0.02
C ASN A 31 7.22 -3.09 1.45
N THR A 32 7.87 -2.11 2.07
CA THR A 32 7.50 -1.64 3.42
C THR A 32 6.10 -1.05 3.43
N LEU A 33 5.77 -0.20 2.46
CA LEU A 33 4.43 0.36 2.32
C LEU A 33 3.38 -0.72 2.13
N TRP A 34 3.66 -1.68 1.23
CA TRP A 34 2.71 -2.75 0.95
C TRP A 34 2.49 -3.65 2.16
N MET A 35 3.55 -3.96 2.91
CA MET A 35 3.43 -4.74 4.15
C MET A 35 2.53 -4.03 5.17
N GLY A 36 2.68 -2.71 5.31
CA GLY A 36 1.81 -1.93 6.18
C GLY A 36 0.35 -1.99 5.75
N CYS A 37 0.10 -1.95 4.44
CA CYS A 37 -1.24 -2.09 3.89
C CYS A 37 -1.81 -3.47 4.17
N LEU A 38 -1.02 -4.53 4.02
CA LEU A 38 -1.48 -5.89 4.29
C LEU A 38 -1.86 -6.08 5.76
N ILE A 39 -1.11 -5.49 6.67
CA ILE A 39 -1.45 -5.52 8.10
C ILE A 39 -2.81 -4.86 8.34
N ALA A 40 -3.04 -3.69 7.75
CA ALA A 40 -4.33 -3.00 7.87
C ALA A 40 -5.47 -3.81 7.25
N LEU A 41 -5.24 -4.40 6.08
CA LEU A 41 -6.23 -5.22 5.40
C LEU A 41 -6.57 -6.48 6.20
N ASP A 42 -5.57 -7.12 6.81
CA ASP A 42 -5.80 -8.30 7.65
C ASP A 42 -6.69 -7.97 8.85
N ALA A 43 -6.64 -6.75 9.35
CA ALA A 43 -7.46 -6.32 10.49
C ALA A 43 -8.95 -6.19 10.15
N VAL A 44 -9.30 -5.89 8.89
CA VAL A 44 -10.70 -5.71 8.47
C VAL A 44 -11.22 -6.79 7.53
N LEU A 45 -10.32 -7.54 6.91
CA LEU A 45 -10.68 -8.63 5.98
C LEU A 45 -10.19 -9.96 6.57
N ASN A 46 -11.06 -10.95 6.65
CA ASN A 46 -10.71 -12.23 7.27
C ASN A 46 -10.04 -13.20 6.27
N VAL A 47 -9.06 -12.69 5.52
CA VAL A 47 -8.41 -13.45 4.43
C VAL A 47 -7.62 -14.64 4.96
N ARG A 48 -6.96 -14.48 6.12
CA ARG A 48 -6.11 -15.53 6.70
C ARG A 48 -6.88 -16.68 7.34
N GLN A 49 -8.19 -16.53 7.49
CA GLN A 49 -9.03 -17.58 8.05
C GLN A 49 -9.42 -18.65 7.01
N GLY A 50 -9.18 -18.38 5.74
CA GLY A 50 -9.45 -19.34 4.68
C GLY A 50 -8.34 -20.38 4.54
N LYS A 51 -8.62 -21.44 3.77
CA LYS A 51 -7.61 -22.45 3.47
C LYS A 51 -6.54 -21.89 2.53
N GLY A 52 -5.30 -22.28 2.79
CA GLY A 52 -4.19 -21.92 1.94
C GLY A 52 -3.58 -20.58 2.28
N ARG A 53 -2.53 -20.22 1.54
CA ARG A 53 -1.77 -19.02 1.75
C ARG A 53 -2.53 -17.79 1.23
N PRO A 54 -2.60 -16.69 1.99
CA PRO A 54 -3.18 -15.46 1.46
C PRO A 54 -2.40 -14.97 0.23
N ASN A 55 -3.11 -14.56 -0.80
CA ASN A 55 -2.53 -13.98 -2.01
C ASN A 55 -3.36 -12.78 -2.44
N ILE A 56 -2.87 -12.04 -3.44
CA ILE A 56 -3.54 -10.81 -3.87
C ILE A 56 -4.99 -11.05 -4.32
N GLU A 57 -5.26 -12.18 -4.96
CA GLU A 57 -6.62 -12.48 -5.43
C GLU A 57 -7.59 -12.65 -4.26
N LYS A 58 -7.14 -13.26 -3.17
CA LYS A 58 -7.95 -13.39 -1.96
C LYS A 58 -8.25 -12.03 -1.33
N TYR A 59 -7.25 -11.14 -1.29
CA TYR A 59 -7.43 -9.78 -0.79
C TYR A 59 -8.41 -9.00 -1.66
N LYS A 60 -8.29 -9.08 -2.97
CA LYS A 60 -9.19 -8.41 -3.91
C LYS A 60 -10.62 -8.91 -3.75
N LYS A 61 -10.80 -10.21 -3.65
CA LYS A 61 -12.12 -10.81 -3.49
C LYS A 61 -12.77 -10.37 -2.17
N ALA A 62 -12.02 -10.41 -1.08
CA ALA A 62 -12.51 -10.00 0.22
C ALA A 62 -12.84 -8.50 0.25
N ALA A 63 -12.00 -7.67 -0.36
CA ALA A 63 -12.24 -6.24 -0.46
C ALA A 63 -13.49 -5.95 -1.29
N ALA A 64 -13.68 -6.67 -2.40
CA ALA A 64 -14.86 -6.50 -3.25
C ALA A 64 -16.16 -6.78 -2.48
N GLN A 65 -16.14 -7.78 -1.61
CA GLN A 65 -17.29 -8.15 -0.80
C GLN A 65 -17.56 -7.15 0.34
N ARG A 66 -16.51 -6.49 0.81
CA ARG A 66 -16.59 -5.60 1.97
C ARG A 66 -16.87 -4.15 1.58
N ASP A 67 -16.18 -3.63 0.57
CA ASP A 67 -16.22 -2.22 0.23
C ASP A 67 -15.58 -1.98 -1.15
N GLY A 68 -16.39 -1.48 -2.10
CA GLY A 68 -15.91 -1.25 -3.48
C GLY A 68 -14.78 -0.24 -3.57
N LYS A 69 -14.80 0.78 -2.71
CA LYS A 69 -13.74 1.79 -2.70
C LYS A 69 -12.42 1.20 -2.22
N LEU A 70 -12.48 0.33 -1.20
CA LEU A 70 -11.30 -0.38 -0.74
C LEU A 70 -10.72 -1.26 -1.85
N LEU A 71 -11.58 -1.93 -2.63
CA LEU A 71 -11.14 -2.73 -3.77
C LEU A 71 -10.35 -1.89 -4.77
N GLN A 72 -10.83 -0.70 -5.10
CA GLN A 72 -10.12 0.20 -6.02
C GLN A 72 -8.74 0.56 -5.49
N PHE A 73 -8.64 0.89 -4.21
CA PHE A 73 -7.36 1.23 -3.58
C PHE A 73 -6.42 0.03 -3.53
N VAL A 74 -6.93 -1.18 -3.26
CA VAL A 74 -6.13 -2.40 -3.24
C VAL A 74 -5.56 -2.70 -4.62
N ASN A 75 -6.38 -2.58 -5.67
CA ASN A 75 -5.93 -2.80 -7.05
C ASN A 75 -4.80 -1.83 -7.42
N SER A 76 -5.01 -0.54 -7.20
CA SER A 76 -4.03 0.48 -7.53
C SER A 76 -2.79 0.38 -6.64
N GLY A 77 -2.99 0.10 -5.37
CA GLY A 77 -1.90 -0.03 -4.40
C GLY A 77 -0.99 -1.21 -4.69
N TYR A 78 -1.57 -2.36 -5.00
CA TYR A 78 -0.78 -3.54 -5.38
C TYR A 78 0.10 -3.24 -6.58
N GLU A 79 -0.47 -2.65 -7.63
CA GLU A 79 0.27 -2.31 -8.84
C GLU A 79 1.38 -1.30 -8.55
N THR A 80 1.09 -0.26 -7.80
CA THR A 80 2.06 0.81 -7.56
C THR A 80 3.12 0.43 -6.53
N MET A 81 2.71 -0.05 -5.36
CA MET A 81 3.64 -0.33 -4.27
C MET A 81 4.38 -1.65 -4.45
N HIS A 82 3.67 -2.71 -4.80
CA HIS A 82 4.27 -4.04 -4.88
C HIS A 82 4.99 -4.26 -6.22
N LEU A 83 4.37 -3.87 -7.34
CA LEU A 83 4.94 -4.12 -8.66
C LEU A 83 5.89 -3.00 -9.10
N HIS A 84 5.42 -1.76 -9.24
CA HIS A 84 6.25 -0.67 -9.77
C HIS A 84 7.39 -0.29 -8.83
N MET A 85 7.11 -0.14 -7.55
CA MET A 85 8.16 0.18 -6.57
C MET A 85 8.88 -1.07 -6.09
N GLY A 86 8.16 -2.00 -5.50
CA GLY A 86 8.74 -3.15 -4.80
C GLY A 86 9.44 -4.15 -5.70
N TYR A 87 8.89 -4.42 -6.88
CA TYR A 87 9.47 -5.35 -7.84
C TYR A 87 10.39 -4.66 -8.83
N ASP A 88 9.88 -3.63 -9.53
CA ASP A 88 10.62 -2.94 -10.60
C ASP A 88 11.62 -1.91 -10.07
N GLY A 89 11.39 -1.36 -8.88
CA GLY A 89 12.24 -0.31 -8.32
C GLY A 89 12.18 0.97 -9.15
N THR A 90 10.97 1.39 -9.53
CA THR A 90 10.79 2.59 -10.36
C THR A 90 11.47 3.81 -9.74
N LYS A 91 12.22 4.54 -10.54
CA LYS A 91 12.88 5.77 -10.10
C LYS A 91 12.00 7.01 -10.26
N ASN A 92 10.79 6.85 -10.79
CA ASN A 92 9.87 7.96 -11.03
C ASN A 92 9.28 8.48 -9.72
N LYS A 93 9.52 9.75 -9.43
CA LYS A 93 9.09 10.37 -8.18
C LYS A 93 7.56 10.39 -8.03
N LYS A 94 6.84 10.72 -9.10
CA LYS A 94 5.37 10.78 -9.05
C LYS A 94 4.78 9.42 -8.74
N THR A 95 5.33 8.35 -9.32
CA THR A 95 4.88 6.99 -9.04
C THR A 95 5.11 6.63 -7.57
N CYS A 96 6.27 7.01 -7.03
CA CYS A 96 6.57 6.76 -5.62
C CYS A 96 5.65 7.57 -4.70
N GLU A 97 5.39 8.83 -5.01
CA GLU A 97 4.44 9.65 -4.25
C GLU A 97 3.04 9.04 -4.28
N GLY A 98 2.63 8.54 -5.46
CA GLY A 98 1.36 7.83 -5.61
C GLY A 98 1.28 6.59 -4.74
N GLY A 99 2.40 5.87 -4.57
CA GLY A 99 2.48 4.73 -3.67
C GLY A 99 2.23 5.11 -2.21
N PHE A 100 2.84 6.19 -1.75
CA PHE A 100 2.59 6.72 -0.40
C PHE A 100 1.12 7.14 -0.23
N ASP A 101 0.56 7.84 -1.20
CA ASP A 101 -0.83 8.27 -1.16
C ASP A 101 -1.79 7.09 -1.10
N LEU A 102 -1.54 6.05 -1.89
CA LEU A 102 -2.35 4.83 -1.90
C LEU A 102 -2.24 4.07 -0.59
N ALA A 103 -1.05 4.00 -0.01
CA ALA A 103 -0.86 3.36 1.30
C ALA A 103 -1.71 4.06 2.36
N ASN A 104 -1.65 5.39 2.40
CA ASN A 104 -2.45 6.17 3.33
C ASN A 104 -3.95 5.98 3.07
N ALA A 105 -4.38 5.95 1.81
CA ALA A 105 -5.78 5.74 1.46
C ALA A 105 -6.28 4.38 1.93
N ILE A 106 -5.48 3.32 1.75
CA ILE A 106 -5.84 1.97 2.20
C ILE A 106 -5.95 1.94 3.72
N ILE A 107 -4.95 2.47 4.42
CA ILE A 107 -4.93 2.46 5.89
C ILE A 107 -6.09 3.25 6.45
N ASP A 108 -6.36 4.43 5.91
CA ASP A 108 -7.47 5.27 6.35
C ASP A 108 -8.82 4.60 6.10
N ARG A 109 -8.99 3.98 4.93
CA ARG A 109 -10.23 3.26 4.62
C ARG A 109 -10.42 2.05 5.53
N CYS A 110 -9.36 1.32 5.82
CA CYS A 110 -9.42 0.21 6.77
C CYS A 110 -9.79 0.69 8.16
N ALA A 111 -9.29 1.84 8.59
CA ALA A 111 -9.66 2.41 9.90
C ALA A 111 -11.15 2.73 9.97
N LEU A 112 -11.73 3.26 8.88
CA LEU A 112 -13.17 3.52 8.81
C LEU A 112 -14.00 2.24 8.89
N LEU A 113 -13.51 1.16 8.31
CA LEU A 113 -14.23 -0.11 8.24
C LEU A 113 -14.00 -1.00 9.45
N TYR A 114 -13.03 -0.64 10.31
CA TYR A 114 -12.66 -1.47 11.46
C TYR A 114 -13.80 -1.56 12.47
N PRO A 115 -14.22 -2.78 12.86
CA PRO A 115 -15.29 -2.93 13.85
C PRO A 115 -14.93 -2.27 15.18
N GLY A 116 -15.84 -1.54 15.73
CA GLY A 116 -15.60 -0.84 16.98
C GLY A 116 -15.06 0.58 16.84
N ASN A 117 -14.81 1.05 15.62
CA ASN A 117 -14.45 2.45 15.39
C ASN A 117 -15.72 3.30 15.40
N ALA A 118 -16.09 3.77 16.57
CA ALA A 118 -17.31 4.54 16.78
C ALA A 118 -17.31 5.87 16.01
N CYS A 119 -16.14 6.48 15.88
CA CYS A 119 -16.02 7.74 15.15
C CYS A 119 -16.38 7.58 13.67
N ALA A 120 -15.95 6.47 13.07
CA ALA A 120 -16.31 6.15 11.70
C ALA A 120 -17.81 5.94 11.54
N CYS A 121 -18.43 5.29 12.51
CA CYS A 121 -19.87 5.03 12.50
C CYS A 121 -20.69 6.30 12.72
N ALA A 122 -20.18 7.25 13.49
CA ALA A 122 -20.86 8.49 13.79
C ALA A 122 -20.83 9.48 12.63
N SER A 123 -19.89 9.33 11.77
CA SER A 123 -19.78 10.18 10.59
C SER A 123 -20.53 9.60 9.41
#